data_8dad5f9d2694187c7e0594c030f9d536
#
_entry.id   8dad5f9d2694187c7e0594c030f9d536
#
_cell.length_a   1.000
_cell.length_b   1.000
_cell.length_c   1.000
_cell.angle_alpha   90.00
_cell.angle_beta   90.00
_cell.angle_gamma   90.00
#
_symmetry.space_group_name_H-M   'P 1'
#
loop_
_entity.id
_entity.type
_entity.pdbx_description
1 polymer ?
#
loop_
_entity_poly.entity_id
_entity_poly.type
_entity_poly.pdbx_seq_one_letter_code
_entity_poly.pdbx_strand_id
1 'polypeptide(L)'
;MLSEPTYVRNLPWKIMVMPRQVNNAVEKGPGKCVGYFLQCNGESEASSWSCQAQAELRIINHKDPSNTFQRKISHLFYSKENDWGFSHFMPWPEVTDPERGFIKDGSVTFEVKVTADAPHGVCWDSKKHTGFVGLKNQGATCYMNSLLQVLYFTNSLRKSVYKMPTEADDSTKSVGLALQRVFNDLQFSDKAVGTKKLTKSFGWETLDSFMQHDVQVRNNSKYNWSYIVKICLKFNIQKIQ
;
A
#
# COMPACT_ATOMS: atom_id res chain seq x y z
N MET A 1 23.43 -12.07 3.13
CA MET A 1 22.16 -12.05 3.87
C MET A 1 21.21 -11.11 3.16
N LEU A 2 19.98 -11.55 2.95
CA LEU A 2 18.91 -10.77 2.30
C LEU A 2 17.75 -10.68 3.30
N SER A 3 17.16 -9.48 3.47
CA SER A 3 16.02 -9.28 4.37
C SER A 3 14.71 -9.76 3.74
N GLU A 4 13.65 -9.87 4.57
CA GLU A 4 12.29 -9.94 4.06
C GLU A 4 11.93 -8.68 3.28
N PRO A 5 11.03 -8.76 2.29
CA PRO A 5 10.64 -7.63 1.49
C PRO A 5 9.74 -6.65 2.25
N THR A 6 10.02 -5.35 2.11
CA THR A 6 9.12 -4.26 2.48
C THR A 6 8.59 -3.59 1.22
N TYR A 7 7.28 -3.34 1.13
CA TYR A 7 6.67 -2.79 -0.08
C TYR A 7 6.58 -1.27 -0.03
N VAL A 8 7.23 -0.61 -1.00
CA VAL A 8 7.12 0.84 -1.25
C VAL A 8 6.76 1.04 -2.72
N ARG A 9 5.71 1.82 -3.00
CA ARG A 9 5.20 2.04 -4.36
C ARG A 9 4.89 0.76 -5.12
N ASN A 10 4.36 -0.24 -4.43
CA ASN A 10 4.01 -1.57 -4.94
C ASN A 10 5.19 -2.42 -5.43
N LEU A 11 6.41 -2.00 -5.14
CA LEU A 11 7.62 -2.77 -5.40
C LEU A 11 8.19 -3.35 -4.10
N PRO A 12 8.68 -4.61 -4.11
CA PRO A 12 9.37 -5.20 -2.98
C PRO A 12 10.79 -4.66 -2.89
N TRP A 13 11.15 -4.16 -1.71
CA TRP A 13 12.48 -3.67 -1.39
C TRP A 13 13.10 -4.55 -0.32
N LYS A 14 14.37 -4.91 -0.51
CA LYS A 14 15.13 -5.76 0.41
C LYS A 14 16.48 -5.13 0.72
N ILE A 15 16.94 -5.31 1.95
CA ILE A 15 18.31 -5.03 2.35
C ILE A 15 19.19 -6.23 2.00
N MET A 16 20.30 -5.98 1.32
CA MET A 16 21.29 -6.99 1.02
C MET A 16 22.63 -6.63 1.68
N VAL A 17 23.07 -7.47 2.61
CA VAL A 17 24.34 -7.30 3.32
C VAL A 17 25.23 -8.50 3.08
N MET A 18 26.48 -8.25 2.72
CA MET A 18 27.45 -9.29 2.45
C MET A 18 28.86 -8.91 2.89
N PRO A 19 29.65 -9.85 3.41
CA PRO A 19 31.08 -9.62 3.62
C PRO A 19 31.77 -9.52 2.24
N ARG A 20 32.65 -8.53 2.09
CA ARG A 20 33.50 -8.35 0.92
C ARG A 20 34.95 -8.40 1.32
N GLN A 21 35.79 -8.98 0.49
CA GLN A 21 37.23 -8.89 0.63
C GLN A 21 37.74 -7.70 -0.17
N VAL A 22 38.67 -6.97 0.45
CA VAL A 22 39.33 -5.82 -0.19
C VAL A 22 40.79 -6.17 -0.33
N ASN A 23 41.29 -6.12 -1.55
CA ASN A 23 42.74 -6.17 -1.79
C ASN A 23 43.31 -4.77 -1.58
N ASN A 24 43.67 -4.41 -0.36
CA ASN A 24 44.36 -3.16 -0.09
C ASN A 24 45.83 -3.29 -0.50
N ALA A 25 46.20 -2.58 -1.54
CA ALA A 25 47.59 -2.49 -1.98
C ALA A 25 48.52 -1.81 -0.96
N VAL A 26 47.98 -1.17 0.07
CA VAL A 26 48.69 -0.41 1.11
C VAL A 26 48.84 -1.14 2.42
N GLU A 27 47.91 -2.01 2.79
CA GLU A 27 48.01 -2.84 4.00
C GLU A 27 48.24 -4.30 3.59
N LYS A 28 49.31 -4.91 4.11
CA LYS A 28 49.71 -6.29 3.80
C LYS A 28 48.69 -7.30 4.31
N GLY A 29 47.56 -7.45 3.62
CA GLY A 29 46.57 -8.49 3.89
C GLY A 29 45.20 -8.21 3.28
N PRO A 30 44.36 -9.22 3.03
CA PRO A 30 42.99 -9.03 2.59
C PRO A 30 42.16 -8.43 3.70
N GLY A 31 41.84 -7.15 3.59
CA GLY A 31 40.89 -6.49 4.46
C GLY A 31 39.47 -7.03 4.23
N LYS A 32 38.68 -7.22 5.32
CA LYS A 32 37.25 -7.51 5.19
C LYS A 32 36.44 -6.21 5.39
N CYS A 33 35.39 -6.03 4.62
CA CYS A 33 34.46 -4.92 4.79
C CYS A 33 33.02 -5.43 4.64
N VAL A 34 32.07 -4.60 5.07
CA VAL A 34 30.65 -4.81 4.87
C VAL A 34 30.28 -4.23 3.52
N GLY A 35 29.75 -5.06 2.63
CA GLY A 35 29.00 -4.62 1.46
C GLY A 35 27.54 -4.44 1.84
N TYR A 36 26.96 -3.26 1.49
CA TYR A 36 25.60 -2.93 1.85
C TYR A 36 24.86 -2.34 0.65
N PHE A 37 23.78 -3.00 0.23
CA PHE A 37 23.02 -2.68 -0.96
C PHE A 37 21.52 -2.66 -0.64
N LEU A 38 20.80 -1.87 -1.39
CA LEU A 38 19.36 -1.89 -1.47
C LEU A 38 18.96 -2.59 -2.77
N GLN A 39 18.12 -3.60 -2.66
CA GLN A 39 17.55 -4.33 -3.81
C GLN A 39 16.08 -3.95 -3.99
N CYS A 40 15.67 -3.70 -5.24
CA CYS A 40 14.30 -3.44 -5.65
C CYS A 40 13.84 -4.50 -6.64
N ASN A 41 12.71 -5.16 -6.36
CA ASN A 41 12.01 -6.06 -7.29
C ASN A 41 12.89 -7.15 -7.93
N GLY A 42 13.87 -7.66 -7.17
CA GLY A 42 14.89 -8.58 -7.67
C GLY A 42 14.39 -9.95 -8.12
N GLU A 43 13.17 -10.35 -7.71
CA GLU A 43 12.56 -11.63 -8.06
C GLU A 43 11.57 -11.53 -9.24
N SER A 44 11.43 -10.34 -9.84
CA SER A 44 10.52 -10.12 -10.96
C SER A 44 11.10 -10.64 -12.27
N GLU A 45 10.34 -11.45 -12.99
CA GLU A 45 10.64 -11.87 -14.36
C GLU A 45 10.35 -10.77 -15.40
N ALA A 46 9.58 -9.74 -15.04
CA ALA A 46 9.26 -8.63 -15.92
C ALA A 46 10.49 -7.76 -16.17
N SER A 47 10.78 -7.45 -17.41
CA SER A 47 11.91 -6.62 -17.83
C SER A 47 11.57 -5.14 -18.03
N SER A 48 10.28 -4.80 -18.07
CA SER A 48 9.79 -3.48 -18.49
C SER A 48 9.53 -2.49 -17.34
N TRP A 49 9.89 -2.84 -16.10
CA TRP A 49 9.71 -1.96 -14.97
C TRP A 49 10.94 -1.09 -14.70
N SER A 50 10.73 0.09 -14.14
CA SER A 50 11.78 0.93 -13.55
C SER A 50 11.22 1.78 -12.42
N CYS A 51 12.09 2.19 -11.48
CA CYS A 51 11.74 3.03 -10.35
C CYS A 51 12.93 3.88 -9.93
N GLN A 52 12.80 5.20 -10.03
CA GLN A 52 13.78 6.13 -9.45
C GLN A 52 13.59 6.17 -7.94
N ALA A 53 14.67 6.02 -7.17
CA ALA A 53 14.60 6.12 -5.71
C ALA A 53 15.87 6.74 -5.13
N GLN A 54 15.66 7.36 -3.97
CA GLN A 54 16.72 7.79 -3.06
C GLN A 54 16.63 6.98 -1.78
N ALA A 55 17.78 6.61 -1.23
CA ALA A 55 17.79 5.92 0.06
C ALA A 55 18.97 6.35 0.93
N GLU A 56 18.74 6.25 2.24
CA GLU A 56 19.78 6.38 3.26
C GLU A 56 20.01 4.99 3.86
N LEU A 57 21.22 4.45 3.65
CA LEU A 57 21.66 3.18 4.21
C LEU A 57 22.38 3.48 5.53
N ARG A 58 22.01 2.79 6.61
CA ARG A 58 22.51 3.08 7.96
C ARG A 58 22.97 1.82 8.67
N ILE A 59 24.07 1.93 9.44
CA ILE A 59 24.41 0.97 10.51
C ILE A 59 24.19 1.71 11.81
N ILE A 60 23.26 1.19 12.61
CA ILE A 60 22.83 1.86 13.84
C ILE A 60 23.90 1.75 14.91
N ASN A 61 24.26 2.89 15.50
CA ASN A 61 25.10 2.92 16.71
C ASN A 61 24.19 2.81 17.93
N HIS A 62 24.38 1.74 18.72
CA HIS A 62 23.57 1.46 19.90
C HIS A 62 24.08 2.17 21.17
N LYS A 63 25.35 2.61 21.19
CA LYS A 63 25.92 3.38 22.31
C LYS A 63 25.58 4.86 22.16
N ASP A 64 25.68 5.40 20.96
CA ASP A 64 25.41 6.79 20.66
C ASP A 64 24.69 6.93 19.31
N PRO A 65 23.37 7.16 19.28
CA PRO A 65 22.60 7.31 18.04
C PRO A 65 23.09 8.43 17.11
N SER A 66 23.75 9.47 17.65
CA SER A 66 24.32 10.57 16.84
C SER A 66 25.48 10.11 15.97
N ASN A 67 26.16 9.04 16.36
CA ASN A 67 27.26 8.40 15.66
C ASN A 67 26.81 7.23 14.74
N THR A 68 25.50 7.13 14.44
CA THR A 68 24.99 6.19 13.42
C THR A 68 25.67 6.47 12.09
N PHE A 69 26.31 5.46 11.51
CA PHE A 69 26.98 5.61 10.24
C PHE A 69 25.97 5.49 9.10
N GLN A 70 25.98 6.48 8.20
CA GLN A 70 25.02 6.52 7.09
C GLN A 70 25.66 6.99 5.79
N ARG A 71 25.15 6.44 4.68
CA ARG A 71 25.49 6.87 3.32
C ARG A 71 24.23 6.95 2.49
N LYS A 72 24.17 7.91 1.55
CA LYS A 72 23.04 8.14 0.67
C LYS A 72 23.30 7.57 -0.71
N ILE A 73 22.24 7.06 -1.33
CA ILE A 73 22.22 6.65 -2.73
C ILE A 73 21.06 7.32 -3.46
N SER A 74 21.22 7.50 -4.77
CA SER A 74 20.16 7.86 -5.70
C SER A 74 20.37 7.04 -6.96
N HIS A 75 19.37 6.25 -7.36
CA HIS A 75 19.52 5.31 -8.46
C HIS A 75 18.19 5.03 -9.17
N LEU A 76 18.26 4.81 -10.47
CA LEU A 76 17.14 4.28 -11.26
C LEU A 76 17.21 2.76 -11.26
N PHE A 77 16.39 2.11 -10.44
CA PHE A 77 16.30 0.66 -10.37
C PHE A 77 15.50 0.13 -11.55
N TYR A 78 15.99 -0.96 -12.19
CA TYR A 78 15.32 -1.67 -13.27
C TYR A 78 15.79 -3.12 -13.33
N SER A 79 15.26 -3.93 -14.21
CA SER A 79 15.49 -5.38 -14.22
C SER A 79 16.97 -5.82 -14.29
N LYS A 80 17.85 -5.05 -14.96
CA LYS A 80 19.27 -5.36 -15.07
C LYS A 80 20.13 -4.73 -13.98
N GLU A 81 19.66 -3.66 -13.35
CA GLU A 81 20.30 -2.97 -12.23
C GLU A 81 19.27 -2.84 -11.09
N ASN A 82 18.93 -3.97 -10.52
CA ASN A 82 17.91 -4.05 -9.48
C ASN A 82 18.46 -3.90 -8.06
N ASP A 83 19.75 -3.77 -7.89
CA ASP A 83 20.38 -3.48 -6.62
C ASP A 83 21.40 -2.34 -6.76
N TRP A 84 21.51 -1.52 -5.71
CA TRP A 84 22.45 -0.41 -5.67
C TRP A 84 22.93 -0.15 -4.25
N GLY A 85 24.23 0.17 -4.10
CA GLY A 85 24.83 0.38 -2.80
C GLY A 85 26.33 0.47 -2.83
N PHE A 86 26.97 0.00 -1.78
CA PHE A 86 28.41 0.13 -1.59
C PHE A 86 29.04 -1.21 -1.29
N SER A 87 30.01 -1.61 -2.12
CA SER A 87 30.83 -2.80 -1.87
C SER A 87 31.69 -2.65 -0.61
N HIS A 88 32.07 -1.41 -0.30
CA HIS A 88 32.85 -1.02 0.87
C HIS A 88 32.07 0.01 1.66
N PHE A 89 31.08 -0.44 2.46
CA PHE A 89 30.27 0.44 3.28
C PHE A 89 31.00 0.86 4.54
N MET A 90 31.50 -0.13 5.30
CA MET A 90 32.29 0.07 6.52
C MET A 90 33.30 -1.09 6.67
N PRO A 91 34.53 -0.82 7.17
CA PRO A 91 35.48 -1.90 7.51
C PRO A 91 34.90 -2.87 8.53
N TRP A 92 35.13 -4.16 8.32
CA TRP A 92 34.62 -5.20 9.22
C TRP A 92 35.11 -5.05 10.67
N PRO A 93 36.41 -4.74 10.93
CA PRO A 93 36.87 -4.51 12.29
C PRO A 93 36.17 -3.38 13.01
N GLU A 94 35.79 -2.31 12.31
CA GLU A 94 35.05 -1.20 12.91
C GLU A 94 33.61 -1.57 13.28
N VAL A 95 32.94 -2.38 12.46
CA VAL A 95 31.58 -2.85 12.75
C VAL A 95 31.55 -3.78 13.94
N THR A 96 32.57 -4.63 14.09
CA THR A 96 32.64 -5.67 15.12
C THR A 96 33.33 -5.23 16.41
N ASP A 97 33.93 -4.05 16.45
CA ASP A 97 34.54 -3.46 17.63
C ASP A 97 33.47 -3.06 18.66
N PRO A 98 33.45 -3.69 19.85
CA PRO A 98 32.47 -3.35 20.91
C PRO A 98 32.57 -1.89 21.37
N GLU A 99 33.75 -1.26 21.28
CA GLU A 99 33.95 0.12 21.72
C GLU A 99 33.31 1.12 20.72
N ARG A 100 33.21 0.77 19.44
CA ARG A 100 32.58 1.58 18.42
C ARG A 100 31.05 1.67 18.56
N GLY A 101 30.39 0.73 19.23
CA GLY A 101 28.97 0.76 19.52
C GLY A 101 28.04 0.31 18.38
N PHE A 102 28.54 -0.25 17.28
CA PHE A 102 27.72 -0.78 16.19
C PHE A 102 27.23 -2.20 16.45
N ILE A 103 27.94 -2.97 17.29
CA ILE A 103 27.53 -4.31 17.71
C ILE A 103 26.86 -4.25 19.08
N LYS A 104 25.71 -4.90 19.21
CA LYS A 104 24.99 -5.09 20.48
C LYS A 104 24.50 -6.53 20.57
N ASP A 105 24.79 -7.20 21.68
CA ASP A 105 24.39 -8.59 21.94
C ASP A 105 24.76 -9.55 20.78
N GLY A 106 25.95 -9.36 20.20
CA GLY A 106 26.44 -10.12 19.05
C GLY A 106 25.77 -9.82 17.72
N SER A 107 24.91 -8.79 17.66
CA SER A 107 24.14 -8.44 16.47
C SER A 107 24.45 -7.01 16.00
N VAL A 108 24.36 -6.79 14.68
CA VAL A 108 24.49 -5.49 14.02
C VAL A 108 23.16 -5.13 13.36
N THR A 109 22.69 -3.91 13.58
CA THR A 109 21.41 -3.44 13.04
C THR A 109 21.64 -2.59 11.78
N PHE A 110 21.10 -3.07 10.66
CA PHE A 110 21.06 -2.38 9.37
C PHE A 110 19.69 -1.77 9.18
N GLU A 111 19.65 -0.49 8.84
CA GLU A 111 18.42 0.25 8.57
C GLU A 111 18.51 0.94 7.20
N VAL A 112 17.41 0.95 6.46
CA VAL A 112 17.30 1.73 5.24
C VAL A 112 16.05 2.60 5.27
N LYS A 113 16.19 3.87 4.87
CA LYS A 113 15.08 4.79 4.62
C LYS A 113 15.00 5.02 3.12
N VAL A 114 13.90 4.57 2.50
CA VAL A 114 13.68 4.68 1.06
C VAL A 114 12.64 5.74 0.75
N THR A 115 12.92 6.57 -0.26
CA THR A 115 11.96 7.48 -0.90
C THR A 115 11.94 7.14 -2.38
N ALA A 116 10.84 6.57 -2.86
CA ALA A 116 10.68 6.12 -4.24
C ALA A 116 9.67 6.97 -5.00
N ASP A 117 9.98 7.29 -6.25
CA ASP A 117 9.05 7.89 -7.19
C ASP A 117 8.00 6.88 -7.67
N ALA A 118 7.02 7.35 -8.44
CA ALA A 118 6.06 6.45 -9.07
C ALA A 118 6.78 5.53 -10.08
N PRO A 119 6.68 4.20 -9.95
CA PRO A 119 7.36 3.29 -10.86
C PRO A 119 6.70 3.27 -12.23
N HIS A 120 7.51 3.00 -13.26
CA HIS A 120 7.04 2.71 -14.62
C HIS A 120 6.90 1.20 -14.83
N GLY A 121 5.98 0.78 -15.69
CA GLY A 121 5.79 -0.62 -16.06
C GLY A 121 5.29 -1.53 -14.93
N VAL A 122 4.79 -0.96 -13.83
CA VAL A 122 4.25 -1.69 -12.68
C VAL A 122 2.78 -1.33 -12.50
N CYS A 123 1.93 -2.34 -12.46
CA CYS A 123 0.52 -2.14 -12.13
C CYS A 123 0.38 -1.76 -10.65
N TRP A 124 -0.33 -0.67 -10.39
CA TRP A 124 -0.62 -0.27 -9.01
C TRP A 124 -1.56 -1.29 -8.34
N ASP A 125 -1.10 -1.90 -7.28
CA ASP A 125 -1.90 -2.75 -6.41
C ASP A 125 -2.21 -2.01 -5.11
N SER A 126 -3.37 -1.37 -5.08
CA SER A 126 -3.81 -0.58 -3.93
C SER A 126 -3.95 -1.44 -2.67
N LYS A 127 -4.42 -2.69 -2.81
CA LYS A 127 -4.62 -3.61 -1.68
C LYS A 127 -3.31 -3.94 -0.96
N LYS A 128 -2.28 -4.31 -1.71
CA LYS A 128 -0.95 -4.60 -1.14
C LYS A 128 -0.33 -3.39 -0.47
N HIS A 129 -0.50 -2.20 -1.07
CA HIS A 129 0.16 -0.99 -0.60
C HIS A 129 -0.56 -0.28 0.54
N THR A 130 -1.91 -0.22 0.49
CA THR A 130 -2.73 0.53 1.45
C THR A 130 -3.59 -0.35 2.35
N GLY A 131 -3.73 -1.63 2.03
CA GLY A 131 -4.71 -2.52 2.63
C GLY A 131 -6.14 -2.33 2.12
N PHE A 132 -6.37 -1.37 1.22
CA PHE A 132 -7.68 -0.98 0.72
C PHE A 132 -7.76 -1.00 -0.79
N VAL A 133 -8.98 -1.10 -1.32
CA VAL A 133 -9.27 -0.93 -2.73
C VAL A 133 -10.20 0.26 -2.95
N GLY A 134 -10.09 0.90 -4.12
CA GLY A 134 -10.93 2.01 -4.51
C GLY A 134 -12.23 1.58 -5.20
N LEU A 135 -13.11 2.54 -5.46
CA LEU A 135 -14.32 2.39 -6.28
C LEU A 135 -14.04 2.89 -7.70
N LYS A 136 -14.50 2.14 -8.70
CA LYS A 136 -14.43 2.56 -10.11
C LYS A 136 -15.40 3.71 -10.36
N ASN A 137 -14.90 4.78 -10.98
CA ASN A 137 -15.77 5.87 -11.44
C ASN A 137 -16.51 5.42 -12.72
N GLN A 138 -17.79 5.78 -12.83
CA GLN A 138 -18.65 5.46 -13.98
C GLN A 138 -18.88 6.67 -14.91
N GLY A 139 -18.11 7.74 -14.76
CA GLY A 139 -18.24 9.02 -15.42
C GLY A 139 -18.27 10.14 -14.38
N ALA A 140 -19.40 10.64 -13.99
CA ALA A 140 -19.57 11.70 -12.99
C ALA A 140 -20.04 11.19 -11.60
N THR A 141 -19.73 9.93 -11.23
CA THR A 141 -20.19 9.31 -9.99
C THR A 141 -19.23 9.47 -8.81
N CYS A 142 -18.29 10.40 -8.88
CA CYS A 142 -17.28 10.64 -7.83
C CYS A 142 -17.91 10.97 -6.47
N TYR A 143 -18.99 11.78 -6.45
CA TYR A 143 -19.73 12.12 -5.23
C TYR A 143 -20.34 10.87 -4.55
N MET A 144 -20.88 9.94 -5.34
CA MET A 144 -21.41 8.66 -4.86
C MET A 144 -20.29 7.80 -4.28
N ASN A 145 -19.17 7.70 -4.98
CA ASN A 145 -18.02 6.93 -4.51
C ASN A 145 -17.49 7.48 -3.19
N SER A 146 -17.40 8.79 -3.03
CA SER A 146 -16.99 9.43 -1.77
C SER A 146 -17.94 9.07 -0.62
N LEU A 147 -19.26 9.14 -0.86
CA LEU A 147 -20.26 8.77 0.13
C LEU A 147 -20.16 7.28 0.50
N LEU A 148 -20.06 6.39 -0.48
CA LEU A 148 -19.91 4.94 -0.25
C LEU A 148 -18.67 4.61 0.58
N GLN A 149 -17.55 5.29 0.35
CA GLN A 149 -16.35 5.12 1.16
C GLN A 149 -16.60 5.55 2.61
N VAL A 150 -17.21 6.70 2.86
CA VAL A 150 -17.54 7.15 4.22
C VAL A 150 -18.46 6.15 4.92
N LEU A 151 -19.51 5.67 4.23
CA LEU A 151 -20.43 4.68 4.77
C LEU A 151 -19.73 3.35 5.09
N TYR A 152 -18.85 2.87 4.22
CA TYR A 152 -18.09 1.65 4.42
C TYR A 152 -17.14 1.73 5.61
N PHE A 153 -16.46 2.86 5.82
CA PHE A 153 -15.53 3.05 6.93
C PHE A 153 -16.24 3.36 8.27
N THR A 154 -17.55 3.62 8.24
CA THR A 154 -18.36 3.73 9.46
C THR A 154 -18.71 2.34 9.96
N ASN A 155 -17.98 1.83 10.96
CA ASN A 155 -18.09 0.44 11.43
C ASN A 155 -19.48 0.01 11.85
N SER A 156 -20.23 0.85 12.56
CA SER A 156 -21.61 0.57 12.98
C SER A 156 -22.52 0.39 11.77
N LEU A 157 -22.39 1.26 10.79
CA LEU A 157 -23.18 1.21 9.56
C LEU A 157 -22.83 -0.02 8.71
N ARG A 158 -21.55 -0.31 8.52
CA ARG A 158 -21.11 -1.51 7.79
C ARG A 158 -21.67 -2.78 8.42
N LYS A 159 -21.62 -2.90 9.75
CA LYS A 159 -22.21 -4.03 10.47
C LYS A 159 -23.73 -4.12 10.25
N SER A 160 -24.45 -2.99 10.22
CA SER A 160 -25.88 -2.96 9.95
C SER A 160 -26.21 -3.39 8.53
N VAL A 161 -25.42 -2.94 7.55
CA VAL A 161 -25.58 -3.36 6.14
C VAL A 161 -25.42 -4.87 6.00
N TYR A 162 -24.39 -5.48 6.61
CA TYR A 162 -24.22 -6.94 6.56
C TYR A 162 -25.33 -7.75 7.27
N LYS A 163 -26.07 -7.13 8.18
CA LYS A 163 -27.18 -7.77 8.89
C LYS A 163 -28.54 -7.58 8.22
N MET A 164 -28.61 -6.86 7.11
CA MET A 164 -29.87 -6.72 6.37
C MET A 164 -30.32 -8.10 5.84
N PRO A 165 -31.59 -8.50 6.07
CA PRO A 165 -32.14 -9.73 5.49
C PRO A 165 -32.38 -9.49 3.99
N THR A 166 -31.55 -10.08 3.15
CA THR A 166 -31.59 -9.91 1.68
C THR A 166 -31.64 -11.23 0.94
N GLU A 167 -31.85 -12.34 1.66
CA GLU A 167 -31.79 -13.69 1.12
C GLU A 167 -32.90 -13.96 0.08
N ALA A 168 -34.07 -13.33 0.26
CA ALA A 168 -35.20 -13.44 -0.66
C ALA A 168 -35.28 -12.30 -1.69
N ASP A 169 -34.29 -11.37 -1.70
CA ASP A 169 -34.35 -10.19 -2.53
C ASP A 169 -34.01 -10.48 -4.00
N ASP A 170 -34.67 -9.75 -4.91
CA ASP A 170 -34.29 -9.74 -6.33
C ASP A 170 -32.89 -9.15 -6.50
N SER A 171 -31.99 -9.94 -7.06
CA SER A 171 -30.59 -9.62 -7.22
C SER A 171 -30.30 -8.37 -8.10
N THR A 172 -31.29 -7.93 -8.88
CA THR A 172 -31.19 -6.81 -9.82
C THR A 172 -31.84 -5.52 -9.30
N LYS A 173 -32.80 -5.64 -8.38
CA LYS A 173 -33.63 -4.53 -7.88
C LYS A 173 -33.36 -4.18 -6.43
N SER A 174 -32.80 -5.11 -5.64
CA SER A 174 -32.54 -4.84 -4.23
C SER A 174 -31.33 -3.94 -4.04
N VAL A 175 -31.58 -2.75 -3.53
CA VAL A 175 -30.54 -1.78 -3.13
C VAL A 175 -29.73 -2.32 -1.95
N GLY A 176 -30.37 -2.96 -0.96
CA GLY A 176 -29.74 -3.56 0.20
C GLY A 176 -28.70 -4.62 -0.20
N LEU A 177 -29.12 -5.56 -1.03
CA LEU A 177 -28.26 -6.63 -1.53
C LEU A 177 -27.11 -6.08 -2.41
N ALA A 178 -27.40 -5.09 -3.26
CA ALA A 178 -26.37 -4.45 -4.09
C ALA A 178 -25.33 -3.72 -3.23
N LEU A 179 -25.75 -3.07 -2.14
CA LEU A 179 -24.86 -2.39 -1.19
C LEU A 179 -24.01 -3.40 -0.40
N GLN A 180 -24.62 -4.51 0.07
CA GLN A 180 -23.87 -5.59 0.73
C GLN A 180 -22.77 -6.13 -0.17
N ARG A 181 -23.06 -6.36 -1.46
CA ARG A 181 -22.08 -6.84 -2.44
C ARG A 181 -20.92 -5.84 -2.63
N VAL A 182 -21.22 -4.55 -2.75
CA VAL A 182 -20.17 -3.51 -2.85
C VAL A 182 -19.30 -3.51 -1.60
N PHE A 183 -19.87 -3.62 -0.40
CA PHE A 183 -19.11 -3.65 0.84
C PHE A 183 -18.27 -4.93 0.97
N ASN A 184 -18.82 -6.07 0.56
CA ASN A 184 -18.09 -7.34 0.50
C ASN A 184 -16.90 -7.25 -0.47
N ASP A 185 -17.11 -6.71 -1.66
CA ASP A 185 -16.05 -6.53 -2.65
C ASP A 185 -14.97 -5.56 -2.16
N LEU A 186 -15.35 -4.45 -1.47
CA LEU A 186 -14.38 -3.53 -0.84
C LEU A 186 -13.53 -4.23 0.23
N GLN A 187 -14.09 -5.20 0.94
CA GLN A 187 -13.40 -5.93 2.00
C GLN A 187 -12.46 -7.00 1.45
N PHE A 188 -12.87 -7.76 0.44
CA PHE A 188 -12.19 -8.97 0.02
C PHE A 188 -11.54 -8.91 -1.37
N SER A 189 -11.92 -7.96 -2.24
CA SER A 189 -11.32 -7.83 -3.57
C SER A 189 -9.90 -7.28 -3.53
N ASP A 190 -9.07 -7.73 -4.46
CA ASP A 190 -7.73 -7.17 -4.71
C ASP A 190 -7.74 -6.02 -5.72
N LYS A 191 -8.86 -5.81 -6.41
CA LYS A 191 -9.03 -4.82 -7.48
C LYS A 191 -10.08 -3.79 -7.13
N ALA A 192 -10.00 -2.62 -7.78
CA ALA A 192 -11.02 -1.58 -7.64
C ALA A 192 -12.42 -2.10 -7.96
N VAL A 193 -13.39 -1.79 -7.08
CA VAL A 193 -14.75 -2.33 -7.08
C VAL A 193 -15.66 -1.52 -7.99
N GLY A 194 -16.43 -2.20 -8.82
CA GLY A 194 -17.43 -1.58 -9.69
C GLY A 194 -18.77 -1.35 -8.98
N THR A 195 -19.37 -0.20 -9.20
CA THR A 195 -20.66 0.20 -8.57
C THR A 195 -21.86 0.13 -9.52
N LYS A 196 -21.70 -0.39 -10.75
CA LYS A 196 -22.78 -0.46 -11.76
C LYS A 196 -24.03 -1.23 -11.31
N LYS A 197 -23.85 -2.31 -10.54
CA LYS A 197 -25.00 -3.08 -10.03
C LYS A 197 -25.80 -2.28 -9.01
N LEU A 198 -25.10 -1.48 -8.20
CA LEU A 198 -25.73 -0.60 -7.22
C LEU A 198 -26.49 0.55 -7.93
N THR A 199 -25.89 1.21 -8.92
CA THR A 199 -26.61 2.27 -9.66
C THR A 199 -27.82 1.74 -10.43
N LYS A 200 -27.73 0.54 -11.01
CA LYS A 200 -28.88 -0.14 -11.64
C LYS A 200 -30.01 -0.46 -10.66
N SER A 201 -29.70 -0.86 -9.42
CA SER A 201 -30.72 -1.14 -8.40
C SER A 201 -31.51 0.12 -7.99
N PHE A 202 -30.94 1.31 -8.22
CA PHE A 202 -31.67 2.59 -8.09
C PHE A 202 -32.52 2.94 -9.31
N GLY A 203 -32.44 2.15 -10.38
CA GLY A 203 -33.08 2.46 -11.67
C GLY A 203 -32.31 3.49 -12.51
N TRP A 204 -31.02 3.71 -12.23
CA TRP A 204 -30.20 4.60 -13.04
C TRP A 204 -29.86 3.94 -14.38
N GLU A 205 -30.01 4.70 -15.44
CA GLU A 205 -29.51 4.36 -16.77
C GLU A 205 -28.06 4.83 -16.95
N THR A 206 -27.43 4.40 -18.04
CA THR A 206 -26.03 4.76 -18.31
C THR A 206 -25.82 6.27 -18.41
N LEU A 207 -26.80 7.00 -18.93
CA LEU A 207 -26.75 8.47 -19.07
C LEU A 207 -26.74 9.17 -17.70
N ASP A 208 -27.47 8.65 -16.72
CA ASP A 208 -27.53 9.24 -15.36
C ASP A 208 -26.16 9.25 -14.70
N SER A 209 -25.29 8.27 -15.00
CA SER A 209 -23.93 8.18 -14.44
C SER A 209 -22.95 9.22 -14.98
N PHE A 210 -23.29 9.89 -16.09
CA PHE A 210 -22.51 10.99 -16.67
C PHE A 210 -22.99 12.38 -16.22
N MET A 211 -24.16 12.45 -15.56
CA MET A 211 -24.66 13.71 -15.02
C MET A 211 -24.12 13.90 -13.60
N GLN A 212 -23.60 15.10 -13.34
CA GLN A 212 -23.18 15.47 -11.99
C GLN A 212 -24.42 15.77 -11.14
N HIS A 213 -24.60 14.99 -10.07
CA HIS A 213 -25.69 15.19 -9.11
C HIS A 213 -25.13 15.69 -7.79
N ASP A 214 -25.87 16.53 -7.09
CA ASP A 214 -25.57 16.91 -5.71
C ASP A 214 -25.89 15.73 -4.77
N VAL A 215 -25.08 15.54 -3.74
CA VAL A 215 -25.32 14.54 -2.67
C VAL A 215 -26.66 14.76 -1.99
N GLN A 216 -27.11 16.01 -1.90
CA GLN A 216 -28.45 16.41 -1.45
C GLN A 216 -29.40 16.58 -2.64
N VAL A 217 -29.81 15.52 -3.28
CA VAL A 217 -30.77 15.61 -4.38
C VAL A 217 -32.12 16.12 -3.87
N ARG A 218 -32.55 17.27 -4.41
CA ARG A 218 -33.86 17.88 -4.17
C ARG A 218 -35.01 16.86 -4.41
N ASN A 219 -36.08 17.04 -3.65
CA ASN A 219 -37.24 16.18 -3.46
C ASN A 219 -38.01 15.68 -4.71
N ASN A 220 -37.54 15.89 -5.93
CA ASN A 220 -38.29 15.59 -7.17
C ASN A 220 -37.65 14.52 -8.07
N SER A 221 -36.59 13.84 -7.67
CA SER A 221 -36.08 12.71 -8.44
C SER A 221 -36.47 11.39 -7.78
N LYS A 222 -36.83 10.40 -8.60
CA LYS A 222 -37.13 9.01 -8.23
C LYS A 222 -36.03 8.32 -7.39
N TYR A 223 -34.91 9.02 -7.10
CA TYR A 223 -33.64 8.44 -6.65
C TYR A 223 -33.10 9.24 -5.48
N ASN A 224 -33.59 8.93 -4.29
CA ASN A 224 -33.23 9.68 -3.08
C ASN A 224 -32.17 8.90 -2.29
N TRP A 225 -30.93 9.38 -2.26
CA TRP A 225 -29.86 8.89 -1.39
C TRP A 225 -30.24 8.89 0.08
N SER A 226 -31.16 9.77 0.48
CA SER A 226 -31.77 9.73 1.80
C SER A 226 -32.42 8.39 2.09
N TYR A 227 -32.72 7.59 1.05
CA TYR A 227 -33.29 6.26 1.22
C TYR A 227 -32.26 5.26 1.76
N ILE A 228 -31.00 5.31 1.29
CA ILE A 228 -29.91 4.47 1.83
C ILE A 228 -29.63 4.87 3.28
N VAL A 229 -29.48 6.17 3.54
CA VAL A 229 -29.25 6.66 4.89
C VAL A 229 -30.45 6.33 5.80
N LYS A 230 -31.69 6.46 5.31
CA LYS A 230 -32.91 6.10 6.05
C LYS A 230 -33.04 4.59 6.28
N ILE A 231 -32.68 3.75 5.32
CA ILE A 231 -32.63 2.28 5.51
C ILE A 231 -31.62 1.95 6.60
N CYS A 232 -30.43 2.52 6.51
CA CYS A 232 -29.37 2.26 7.49
C CYS A 232 -29.74 2.79 8.89
N LEU A 233 -30.39 3.95 9.00
CA LEU A 233 -30.87 4.50 10.28
C LEU A 233 -32.07 3.74 10.87
N LYS A 234 -33.03 3.30 10.04
CA LYS A 234 -34.15 2.47 10.52
C LYS A 234 -33.68 1.15 11.17
N PHE A 235 -32.67 0.49 10.60
CA PHE A 235 -32.12 -0.73 11.20
C PHE A 235 -31.37 -0.49 12.51
N ASN A 236 -30.82 0.69 12.74
CA ASN A 236 -30.19 1.03 14.01
C ASN A 236 -31.18 1.34 15.12
N ILE A 237 -32.34 1.91 14.81
CA ILE A 237 -33.35 2.32 15.81
C ILE A 237 -34.15 1.13 16.32
N GLN A 238 -34.38 0.09 15.52
CA GLN A 238 -35.12 -1.11 15.96
C GLN A 238 -34.34 -2.01 16.94
N LYS A 239 -33.08 -1.75 17.24
CA LYS A 239 -32.27 -2.54 18.19
C LYS A 239 -31.95 -1.82 19.50
N ILE A 240 -32.47 -0.62 19.73
CA ILE A 240 -32.28 0.15 20.97
C ILE A 240 -33.55 0.10 21.86
N GLN A 241 -34.60 -0.56 21.42
CA GLN A 241 -35.75 -0.98 22.24
C GLN A 241 -35.68 -2.48 22.52
#